data_584e32b148acfef194b007ec2f72e123
#
_entry.id   584e32b148acfef194b007ec2f72e123
#
_cell.length_a   1.000
_cell.length_b   1.000
_cell.length_c   1.000
_cell.angle_alpha   90.00
_cell.angle_beta   90.00
_cell.angle_gamma   90.00
#
_symmetry.space_group_name_H-M   'P 1'
#
loop_
_entity.id
_entity.type
_entity.pdbx_description
1 polymer ?
#
loop_
_entity_poly.entity_id
_entity_poly.type
_entity_poly.pdbx_seq_one_letter_code
_entity_poly.pdbx_strand_id
1 'polypeptide(L)'
;MAVCGIVFLAFLLLAVTDSLSGRQKKRGNGRGIQELLLLDEEGNEISAWHIGGKTSLLIGRDEHKENVDINLQNTEYCGMSDRQHAVLNYAAGQWYIEDLGSRNGVRIQDAKDGKVYQVSREHPCRINAGDIIFFGNTRLGAK
;
A
#
# COMPACT_ATOMS: atom_id res chain seq x y z
N MET A 1 3.86 6.99 20.04
CA MET A 1 2.47 7.13 19.55
C MET A 1 2.15 8.53 19.04
N ALA A 2 2.74 9.58 19.58
CA ALA A 2 2.56 10.95 19.07
C ALA A 2 3.14 11.18 17.66
N VAL A 3 4.13 10.39 17.26
CA VAL A 3 4.82 10.52 15.95
C VAL A 3 3.92 10.11 14.77
N CYS A 4 3.06 9.11 14.94
CA CYS A 4 2.13 8.67 13.89
C CYS A 4 1.07 9.73 13.53
N GLY A 5 0.64 10.52 14.51
CA GLY A 5 -0.34 11.59 14.27
C GLY A 5 0.24 12.76 13.46
N ILE A 6 1.49 13.11 13.69
CA ILE A 6 2.17 14.21 12.99
C ILE A 6 2.46 13.82 11.54
N VAL A 7 2.90 12.59 11.28
CA VAL A 7 3.15 12.08 9.93
C VAL A 7 1.84 12.00 9.14
N PHE A 8 0.76 11.59 9.77
CA PHE A 8 -0.57 11.53 9.15
C PHE A 8 -1.09 12.92 8.75
N LEU A 9 -0.89 13.93 9.61
CA LEU A 9 -1.25 15.32 9.31
C LEU A 9 -0.42 15.91 8.17
N ALA A 10 0.87 15.65 8.14
CA ALA A 10 1.75 16.07 7.06
C ALA A 10 1.37 15.41 5.72
N PHE A 11 0.96 14.15 5.75
CA PHE A 11 0.48 13.42 4.57
C PHE A 11 -0.82 14.02 4.03
N LEU A 12 -1.78 14.35 4.90
CA LEU A 12 -3.03 15.03 4.52
C LEU A 12 -2.77 16.41 3.90
N LEU A 13 -1.84 17.17 4.46
CA LEU A 13 -1.44 18.47 3.92
C LEU A 13 -0.80 18.38 2.54
N LEU A 14 0.09 17.40 2.31
CA LEU A 14 0.70 17.15 1.00
C LEU A 14 -0.35 16.74 -0.05
N ALA A 15 -1.30 15.89 0.33
CA ALA A 15 -2.38 15.47 -0.53
C ALA A 15 -3.32 16.64 -0.91
N VAL A 16 -3.57 17.55 0.01
CA VAL A 16 -4.39 18.75 -0.23
C VAL A 16 -3.66 19.77 -1.13
N THR A 17 -2.36 19.94 -0.97
CA THR A 17 -1.58 20.85 -1.82
C THR A 17 -1.48 20.35 -3.26
N ASP A 18 -1.35 19.04 -3.47
CA ASP A 18 -1.40 18.44 -4.81
C ASP A 18 -2.78 18.62 -5.47
N SER A 19 -3.84 18.61 -4.67
CA SER A 19 -5.20 18.85 -5.14
C SER A 19 -5.44 20.29 -5.59
N LEU A 20 -4.75 21.26 -4.98
CA LEU A 20 -4.91 22.69 -5.29
C LEU A 20 -4.06 23.14 -6.48
N SER A 21 -2.97 22.46 -6.82
CA SER A 21 -2.04 22.88 -7.86
C SER A 21 -2.34 22.32 -9.26
N GLY A 22 -3.33 21.48 -9.41
CA GLY A 22 -3.62 20.82 -10.67
C GLY A 22 -5.08 20.84 -11.07
N ARG A 23 -5.45 21.66 -12.03
CA ARG A 23 -6.53 21.34 -12.95
C ARG A 23 -6.19 20.03 -13.65
N GLN A 24 -6.30 18.93 -12.94
CA GLN A 24 -6.16 17.63 -13.57
C GLN A 24 -7.42 17.36 -14.37
N LYS A 25 -7.24 17.51 -15.67
CA LYS A 25 -8.12 17.00 -16.70
C LYS A 25 -8.57 15.60 -16.30
N LYS A 26 -9.85 15.46 -15.95
CA LYS A 26 -10.53 14.17 -15.88
C LYS A 26 -10.33 13.47 -17.23
N ARG A 27 -9.30 12.68 -17.34
CA ARG A 27 -9.13 11.73 -18.43
C ARG A 27 -8.87 10.38 -17.82
N GLY A 28 -9.80 9.52 -18.02
CA GLY A 28 -9.69 8.11 -17.76
C GLY A 28 -10.82 7.66 -16.86
N ASN A 29 -11.62 6.82 -17.40
CA ASN A 29 -12.56 5.92 -16.76
C ASN A 29 -11.77 4.93 -15.89
N GLY A 30 -10.84 5.44 -15.09
CA GLY A 30 -10.02 4.72 -14.15
C GLY A 30 -10.69 4.76 -12.80
N ARG A 31 -11.54 3.77 -12.53
CA ARG A 31 -11.78 3.42 -11.13
C ARG A 31 -10.40 3.24 -10.53
N GLY A 32 -10.07 4.02 -9.50
CA GLY A 32 -8.84 3.85 -8.77
C GLY A 32 -8.69 2.40 -8.27
N ILE A 33 -7.58 2.05 -7.69
CA ILE A 33 -7.31 0.70 -7.17
C ILE A 33 -8.48 0.27 -6.27
N GLN A 34 -9.08 -0.86 -6.58
CA GLN A 34 -10.22 -1.43 -5.85
C GLN A 34 -9.84 -2.65 -5.03
N GLU A 35 -8.77 -3.34 -5.43
CA GLU A 35 -8.35 -4.60 -4.82
C GLU A 35 -6.84 -4.66 -4.69
N LEU A 36 -6.37 -5.37 -3.68
CA LEU A 36 -5.01 -5.89 -3.60
C LEU A 36 -5.05 -7.40 -3.79
N LEU A 37 -4.26 -7.88 -4.74
CA LEU A 37 -4.22 -9.29 -5.10
C LEU A 37 -2.97 -9.94 -4.50
N LEU A 38 -3.16 -11.01 -3.73
CA LEU A 38 -2.04 -11.86 -3.36
C LEU A 38 -1.59 -12.66 -4.58
N LEU A 39 -0.34 -12.51 -4.97
CA LEU A 39 0.25 -13.16 -6.13
C LEU A 39 1.27 -14.22 -5.71
N ASP A 40 1.33 -15.31 -6.47
CA ASP A 40 2.42 -16.27 -6.38
C ASP A 40 3.68 -15.76 -7.12
N GLU A 41 4.73 -16.57 -7.16
CA GLU A 41 6.00 -16.21 -7.83
C GLU A 41 5.87 -16.13 -9.35
N GLU A 42 4.91 -16.81 -9.93
CA GLU A 42 4.59 -16.77 -11.36
C GLU A 42 3.65 -15.61 -11.73
N GLY A 43 3.14 -14.90 -10.73
CA GLY A 43 2.22 -13.77 -10.92
C GLY A 43 0.75 -14.18 -10.98
N ASN A 44 0.41 -15.42 -10.61
CA ASN A 44 -0.98 -15.86 -10.55
C ASN A 44 -1.64 -15.36 -9.27
N GLU A 45 -2.92 -15.01 -9.39
CA GLU A 45 -3.74 -14.57 -8.28
C GLU A 45 -4.11 -15.75 -7.37
N ILE A 46 -3.79 -15.62 -6.07
CA ILE A 46 -4.13 -16.61 -5.04
C ILE A 46 -5.38 -16.17 -4.29
N SER A 47 -5.45 -14.91 -3.87
CA SER A 47 -6.57 -14.32 -3.16
C SER A 47 -6.57 -12.81 -3.33
N ALA A 48 -7.63 -12.15 -2.85
CA ALA A 48 -7.78 -10.71 -2.99
C ALA A 48 -8.38 -10.09 -1.73
N TRP A 49 -8.01 -8.83 -1.47
CA TRP A 49 -8.64 -7.96 -0.49
C TRP A 49 -9.29 -6.79 -1.21
N HIS A 50 -10.57 -6.59 -0.97
CA HIS A 50 -11.27 -5.42 -1.48
C HIS A 50 -10.93 -4.20 -0.64
N ILE A 51 -10.41 -3.14 -1.28
CA ILE A 51 -10.02 -1.89 -0.61
C ILE A 51 -10.82 -0.67 -1.05
N GLY A 52 -11.61 -0.82 -2.10
CA GLY A 52 -12.47 0.27 -2.59
C GLY A 52 -13.43 0.79 -1.52
N GLY A 53 -13.53 2.12 -1.41
CA GLY A 53 -14.38 2.77 -0.40
C GLY A 53 -13.76 2.88 1.00
N LYS A 54 -12.60 2.30 1.22
CA LYS A 54 -11.83 2.43 2.47
C LYS A 54 -10.85 3.60 2.38
N THR A 55 -10.43 4.12 3.52
CA THR A 55 -9.55 5.30 3.59
C THR A 55 -8.21 5.03 4.24
N SER A 56 -8.13 4.04 5.12
CA SER A 56 -6.89 3.66 5.80
C SER A 56 -6.92 2.17 6.12
N LEU A 57 -5.84 1.47 5.80
CA LEU A 57 -5.74 0.03 5.97
C LEU A 57 -4.36 -0.33 6.52
N LEU A 58 -4.34 -1.03 7.64
CA LEU A 58 -3.12 -1.58 8.22
C LEU A 58 -2.79 -2.92 7.58
N ILE A 59 -1.55 -3.05 7.11
CA ILE A 59 -1.01 -4.28 6.53
C ILE A 59 -0.03 -4.90 7.51
N GLY A 60 -0.21 -6.15 7.81
CA GLY A 60 0.69 -6.84 8.71
C GLY A 60 0.30 -8.29 8.94
N ARG A 61 0.72 -8.81 10.07
CA ARG A 61 0.55 -10.21 10.44
C ARG A 61 -0.11 -10.30 11.80
N ASP A 62 -1.30 -10.92 11.86
CA ASP A 62 -2.00 -11.14 13.11
C ASP A 62 -2.67 -12.52 13.12
N GLU A 63 -2.29 -13.35 14.10
CA GLU A 63 -2.86 -14.68 14.30
C GLU A 63 -4.33 -14.62 14.68
N HIS A 64 -4.74 -13.59 15.40
CA HIS A 64 -6.11 -13.42 15.88
C HIS A 64 -7.05 -12.71 14.90
N LYS A 65 -6.51 -12.16 13.80
CA LYS A 65 -7.24 -11.45 12.74
C LYS A 65 -8.02 -10.22 13.21
N GLU A 66 -7.62 -9.59 14.29
CA GLU A 66 -8.35 -8.48 14.90
C GLU A 66 -7.72 -7.11 14.68
N ASN A 67 -6.39 -7.06 14.48
CA ASN A 67 -5.63 -5.82 14.56
C ASN A 67 -5.07 -5.34 13.21
N VAL A 68 -5.24 -6.08 12.14
CA VAL A 68 -4.79 -5.71 10.79
C VAL A 68 -5.90 -5.90 9.79
N ASP A 69 -5.98 -5.00 8.83
CA ASP A 69 -7.00 -5.03 7.77
C ASP A 69 -6.60 -5.99 6.64
N ILE A 70 -5.33 -5.96 6.26
CA ILE A 70 -4.74 -6.86 5.28
C ILE A 70 -3.79 -7.78 6.01
N ASN A 71 -4.26 -8.98 6.27
CA ASN A 71 -3.55 -9.93 7.11
C ASN A 71 -2.72 -10.91 6.28
N LEU A 72 -1.40 -10.83 6.42
CA LEU A 72 -0.44 -11.67 5.72
C LEU A 72 -0.08 -12.95 6.50
N GLN A 73 -0.76 -13.24 7.61
CA GLN A 73 -0.44 -14.37 8.49
C GLN A 73 -0.50 -15.74 7.78
N ASN A 74 -1.44 -15.90 6.87
CA ASN A 74 -1.64 -17.16 6.14
C ASN A 74 -0.94 -17.20 4.77
N THR A 75 -0.02 -16.27 4.51
CA THR A 75 0.77 -16.27 3.29
C THR A 75 2.03 -17.13 3.45
N GLU A 76 2.58 -17.62 2.34
CA GLU A 76 3.77 -18.48 2.32
C GLU A 76 4.96 -17.85 3.04
N TYR A 77 5.17 -16.55 2.84
CA TYR A 77 6.30 -15.80 3.39
C TYR A 77 5.92 -14.92 4.59
N CYS A 78 4.92 -15.32 5.37
CA CYS A 78 4.41 -14.51 6.48
C CYS A 78 5.47 -14.16 7.53
N GLY A 79 6.47 -15.02 7.73
CA GLY A 79 7.57 -14.76 8.66
C GLY A 79 8.45 -13.56 8.27
N MET A 80 8.40 -13.10 7.03
CA MET A 80 9.10 -11.92 6.55
C MET A 80 8.31 -10.62 6.74
N SER A 81 7.07 -10.72 7.19
CA SER A 81 6.22 -9.57 7.47
C SER A 81 6.16 -9.29 8.96
N ASP A 82 6.15 -8.03 9.34
CA ASP A 82 5.97 -7.61 10.72
C ASP A 82 4.48 -7.56 11.10
N ARG A 83 4.19 -7.50 12.39
CA ARG A 83 2.81 -7.40 12.88
C ARG A 83 2.11 -6.14 12.39
N GLN A 84 2.82 -5.02 12.38
CA GLN A 84 2.40 -3.76 11.77
C GLN A 84 3.47 -3.37 10.76
N HIS A 85 3.32 -3.81 9.52
CA HIS A 85 4.36 -3.68 8.51
C HIS A 85 4.25 -2.36 7.76
N ALA A 86 3.06 -2.05 7.29
CA ALA A 86 2.81 -0.86 6.48
C ALA A 86 1.36 -0.39 6.65
N VAL A 87 1.11 0.84 6.25
CA VAL A 87 -0.23 1.41 6.18
C VAL A 87 -0.52 1.91 4.78
N LEU A 88 -1.73 1.66 4.29
CA LEU A 88 -2.28 2.24 3.08
C LEU A 88 -3.25 3.35 3.45
N ASN A 89 -3.07 4.51 2.86
CA ASN A 89 -3.97 5.64 3.02
C ASN A 89 -4.48 6.14 1.67
N TYR A 90 -5.78 6.39 1.60
CA TYR A 90 -6.43 6.99 0.45
C TYR A 90 -6.60 8.48 0.68
N ALA A 91 -6.03 9.28 -0.20
CA ALA A 91 -6.11 10.73 -0.11
C ALA A 91 -6.10 11.35 -1.51
N ALA A 92 -6.93 12.38 -1.72
CA ALA A 92 -7.01 13.10 -2.99
C ALA A 92 -7.16 12.20 -4.25
N GLY A 93 -7.93 11.13 -4.11
CA GLY A 93 -8.20 10.18 -5.20
C GLY A 93 -7.07 9.18 -5.47
N GLN A 94 -6.08 9.08 -4.59
CA GLN A 94 -4.92 8.22 -4.76
C GLN A 94 -4.64 7.38 -3.51
N TRP A 95 -4.05 6.22 -3.71
CA TRP A 95 -3.53 5.38 -2.65
C TRP A 95 -2.03 5.61 -2.43
N TYR A 96 -1.65 5.66 -1.16
CA TYR A 96 -0.26 5.83 -0.73
C TYR A 96 0.09 4.76 0.28
N ILE A 97 1.30 4.23 0.20
CA ILE A 97 1.82 3.27 1.16
C ILE A 97 2.95 3.89 1.98
N GLU A 98 2.97 3.60 3.26
CA GLU A 98 4.02 4.00 4.19
C GLU A 98 4.54 2.79 4.95
N ASP A 99 5.85 2.62 4.96
CA ASP A 99 6.53 1.60 5.77
C ASP A 99 6.58 2.07 7.23
N LEU A 100 6.04 1.28 8.14
CA LEU A 100 5.99 1.58 9.58
C LEU A 100 7.28 1.19 10.33
N GLY A 101 8.42 1.19 9.66
CA GLY A 101 9.71 0.80 10.24
C GLY A 101 9.91 -0.71 10.28
N SER A 102 9.38 -1.42 9.30
CA SER A 102 9.48 -2.87 9.20
C SER A 102 10.93 -3.36 9.05
N ARG A 103 11.18 -4.59 9.49
CA ARG A 103 12.52 -5.21 9.38
C ARG A 103 12.96 -5.44 7.95
N ASN A 104 12.06 -5.90 7.11
CA ASN A 104 12.36 -6.25 5.71
C ASN A 104 11.98 -5.17 4.70
N GLY A 105 11.38 -4.07 5.17
CA GLY A 105 10.99 -2.95 4.33
C GLY A 105 9.81 -3.26 3.40
N VAL A 106 9.49 -2.27 2.59
CA VAL A 106 8.48 -2.33 1.54
C VAL A 106 9.15 -1.94 0.22
N ARG A 107 8.93 -2.71 -0.83
CA ARG A 107 9.40 -2.40 -2.19
C ARG A 107 8.21 -2.31 -3.13
N ILE A 108 8.34 -1.50 -4.17
CA ILE A 108 7.32 -1.38 -5.22
C ILE A 108 7.97 -1.67 -6.56
N GLN A 109 7.33 -2.52 -7.35
CA GLN A 109 7.63 -2.68 -8.76
C GLN A 109 6.65 -1.85 -9.56
N ASP A 110 7.17 -0.86 -10.29
CA ASP A 110 6.39 0.02 -11.14
C ASP A 110 5.81 -0.73 -12.32
N ALA A 111 4.50 -0.57 -12.55
CA ALA A 111 3.79 -1.24 -13.64
C ALA A 111 4.26 -0.79 -15.03
N LYS A 112 4.79 0.43 -15.16
CA LYS A 112 5.15 1.02 -16.46
C LYS A 112 6.50 0.52 -16.98
N ASP A 113 7.51 0.46 -16.12
CA ASP A 113 8.88 0.14 -16.51
C ASP A 113 9.45 -1.11 -15.85
N GLY A 114 8.71 -1.72 -14.92
CA GLY A 114 9.13 -2.92 -14.21
C GLY A 114 10.25 -2.70 -13.20
N LYS A 115 10.68 -1.45 -12.97
CA LYS A 115 11.70 -1.14 -11.98
C LYS A 115 11.20 -1.32 -10.57
N VAL A 116 12.05 -1.85 -9.71
CA VAL A 116 11.79 -2.07 -8.29
C VAL A 116 12.56 -1.05 -7.47
N TYR A 117 11.89 -0.40 -6.56
CA TYR A 117 12.51 0.54 -5.64
C TYR A 117 12.01 0.36 -4.21
N GLN A 118 12.87 0.75 -3.26
CA GLN A 118 12.58 0.70 -1.83
C GLN A 118 11.72 1.90 -1.42
N VAL A 119 10.63 1.64 -0.70
CA VAL A 119 9.83 2.69 -0.06
C VAL A 119 10.62 3.27 1.11
N SER A 120 10.74 4.59 1.16
CA SER A 120 11.36 5.26 2.30
C SER A 120 10.47 5.17 3.54
N ARG A 121 11.06 4.85 4.70
CA ARG A 121 10.32 4.61 5.95
C ARG A 121 9.51 5.80 6.46
N GLU A 122 9.91 7.00 6.11
CA GLU A 122 9.30 8.23 6.65
C GLU A 122 8.46 8.98 5.61
N HIS A 123 8.35 8.45 4.40
CA HIS A 123 7.68 9.12 3.29
C HIS A 123 6.63 8.22 2.64
N PRO A 124 5.36 8.67 2.62
CA PRO A 124 4.33 7.98 1.85
C PRO A 124 4.71 7.90 0.38
N CYS A 125 4.53 6.74 -0.22
CA CYS A 125 4.80 6.50 -1.62
C CYS A 125 3.49 6.18 -2.34
N ARG A 126 3.21 6.90 -3.43
CA ARG A 126 2.04 6.65 -4.26
C ARG A 126 2.14 5.30 -4.93
N ILE A 127 1.04 4.55 -4.93
CA ILE A 127 0.89 3.33 -5.70
C ILE A 127 -0.11 3.55 -6.85
N ASN A 128 0.13 2.89 -7.95
CA ASN A 128 -0.70 2.95 -9.15
C ASN A 128 -1.27 1.57 -9.48
N ALA A 129 -2.38 1.56 -10.22
CA ALA A 129 -2.92 0.30 -10.70
C ALA A 129 -1.89 -0.46 -11.57
N GLY A 130 -1.72 -1.74 -11.30
CA GLY A 130 -0.73 -2.60 -11.93
C GLY A 130 0.61 -2.68 -11.19
N ASP A 131 0.88 -1.82 -10.23
CA ASP A 131 2.08 -1.92 -9.39
C ASP A 131 2.03 -3.20 -8.55
N ILE A 132 3.21 -3.73 -8.23
CA ILE A 132 3.35 -4.86 -7.30
C ILE A 132 4.09 -4.37 -6.06
N ILE A 133 3.50 -4.59 -4.91
CA ILE A 133 4.06 -4.23 -3.62
C ILE A 133 4.65 -5.48 -2.96
N PHE A 134 5.89 -5.39 -2.52
CA PHE A 134 6.60 -6.48 -1.86
C PHE A 134 6.74 -6.23 -0.36
N PHE A 135 6.28 -7.19 0.43
CA PHE A 135 6.51 -7.29 1.87
C PHE A 135 7.40 -8.51 2.11
N GLY A 136 8.73 -8.30 2.13
CA GLY A 136 9.65 -9.42 1.97
C GLY A 136 9.44 -10.09 0.60
N ASN A 137 9.12 -11.37 0.58
CA ASN A 137 8.82 -12.10 -0.66
C ASN A 137 7.31 -12.15 -0.99
N THR A 138 6.46 -11.66 -0.11
CA THR A 138 5.01 -11.59 -0.36
C THR A 138 4.71 -10.49 -1.36
N ARG A 139 3.92 -10.80 -2.39
CA ARG A 139 3.60 -9.92 -3.52
C ARG A 139 2.12 -9.55 -3.51
N LEU A 140 1.82 -8.27 -3.45
CA LEU A 140 0.47 -7.74 -3.57
C LEU A 140 0.36 -6.89 -4.83
N GLY A 141 -0.47 -7.32 -5.77
CA GLY A 141 -0.76 -6.57 -7.00
C GLY A 141 -1.89 -5.57 -6.78
N ALA A 142 -1.71 -4.35 -7.23
CA ALA A 142 -2.73 -3.29 -7.18
C ALA A 142 -3.65 -3.35 -8.41
N LYS A 143 -4.97 -3.54 -8.18
CA LYS A 143 -5.95 -3.70 -9.25
C LYS A 143 -7.15 -2.78 -9.10
#